data_65554c05961d43bcda1885ac8f027a21
#
_entry.id   65554c05961d43bcda1885ac8f027a21
#
_cell.length_a   1.000
_cell.length_b   1.000
_cell.length_c   1.000
_cell.angle_alpha   90.00
_cell.angle_beta   90.00
_cell.angle_gamma   90.00
#
_symmetry.space_group_name_H-M   'P 1'
#
loop_
_entity.id
_entity.type
_entity.pdbx_description
1 polymer ?
#
loop_
_entity_poly.entity_id
_entity_poly.type
_entity_poly.pdbx_seq_one_letter_code
_entity_poly.pdbx_strand_id
1 'polypeptide(L)'
;MFKRIISLAVIAAFSTSAVLAAGGGAENKKQDWHFDGMFGTYDKAAAQRGFQVYQEVCAACHSLKYVAFYNLGDKGAPFFDPEYPNPNDSPVIKAIAKMFTIIDGPDDSGDMFDRPGITADKMPAPYANEMAAKASNRGALPPDLSLITRARSDGSNYLYSLLTGYEDAPEGMKMSAGMSYNPYFAGGTQIAMGAPLTEGRVEYSDGTEASVDQMARDVVEFLTWAADPKMEQRKQTGWAVLIYLFLLSLLLYGSYRAVWRNVKH
;
A
#
# COMPACT_ATOMS: atom_id res chain seq x y z
N MET A 1 -38.01 -27.49 -26.28
CA MET A 1 -37.47 -27.21 -24.95
C MET A 1 -36.06 -27.78 -24.70
N PHE A 2 -35.64 -28.84 -25.36
CA PHE A 2 -34.33 -29.49 -25.14
C PHE A 2 -33.10 -28.75 -25.72
N LYS A 3 -33.25 -27.84 -26.68
CA LYS A 3 -32.11 -27.12 -27.31
C LYS A 3 -31.56 -25.95 -26.50
N ARG A 4 -32.27 -25.46 -25.47
CA ARG A 4 -31.81 -24.33 -24.62
C ARG A 4 -31.02 -24.76 -23.37
N ILE A 5 -31.04 -26.04 -23.02
CA ILE A 5 -30.35 -26.60 -21.85
C ILE A 5 -28.88 -26.91 -22.20
N ILE A 6 -28.56 -27.19 -23.45
CA ILE A 6 -27.20 -27.54 -23.88
C ILE A 6 -26.30 -26.31 -23.93
N SER A 7 -26.84 -25.10 -24.19
CA SER A 7 -26.07 -23.86 -24.25
C SER A 7 -25.60 -23.34 -22.88
N LEU A 8 -26.26 -23.69 -21.78
CA LEU A 8 -25.86 -23.31 -20.43
C LEU A 8 -24.77 -24.24 -19.85
N ALA A 9 -24.68 -25.48 -20.29
CA ALA A 9 -23.67 -26.44 -19.82
C ALA A 9 -22.25 -26.18 -20.40
N VAL A 10 -22.13 -25.51 -21.55
CA VAL A 10 -20.86 -25.21 -22.18
C VAL A 10 -20.15 -24.00 -21.55
N ILE A 11 -20.89 -23.09 -20.92
CA ILE A 11 -20.32 -21.90 -20.26
C ILE A 11 -19.70 -22.24 -18.89
N ALA A 12 -20.14 -23.32 -18.25
CA ALA A 12 -19.61 -23.73 -16.94
C ALA A 12 -18.28 -24.50 -17.00
N ALA A 13 -17.83 -24.94 -18.17
CA ALA A 13 -16.63 -25.76 -18.34
C ALA A 13 -15.34 -24.98 -18.63
N PHE A 14 -15.38 -23.64 -18.75
CA PHE A 14 -14.22 -22.82 -19.09
C PHE A 14 -13.58 -22.06 -17.88
N SER A 15 -13.97 -22.35 -16.66
CA SER A 15 -13.61 -21.53 -15.48
C SER A 15 -12.59 -22.14 -14.51
N THR A 16 -11.83 -23.16 -14.91
CA THR A 16 -10.78 -23.70 -14.02
C THR A 16 -9.46 -23.88 -14.73
N SER A 17 -8.92 -22.80 -15.30
CA SER A 17 -7.48 -22.72 -15.48
C SER A 17 -6.95 -22.00 -14.25
N ALA A 18 -6.64 -22.74 -13.19
CA ALA A 18 -5.74 -22.26 -12.15
C ALA A 18 -4.42 -21.92 -12.83
N VAL A 19 -4.17 -20.64 -13.06
CA VAL A 19 -2.85 -20.13 -13.35
C VAL A 19 -2.01 -20.44 -12.11
N LEU A 20 -1.30 -21.54 -12.14
CA LEU A 20 -0.16 -21.78 -11.27
C LEU A 20 0.84 -20.67 -11.61
N ALA A 21 0.77 -19.56 -10.89
CA ALA A 21 1.84 -18.59 -10.87
C ALA A 21 3.08 -19.33 -10.37
N ALA A 22 4.00 -19.58 -11.29
CA ALA A 22 5.31 -20.13 -10.99
C ALA A 22 6.13 -19.07 -10.24
N GLY A 23 5.89 -18.94 -8.94
CA GLY A 23 6.72 -18.26 -7.98
C GLY A 23 7.06 -19.30 -6.90
N GLY A 24 8.25 -19.89 -6.97
CA GLY A 24 8.71 -20.91 -6.03
C GLY A 24 9.10 -20.33 -4.66
N GLY A 25 8.26 -19.47 -4.08
CA GLY A 25 8.41 -18.93 -2.74
C GLY A 25 7.46 -19.58 -1.74
N ALA A 26 7.73 -19.40 -0.44
CA ALA A 26 6.83 -19.80 0.63
C ALA A 26 5.46 -19.08 0.51
N GLU A 27 4.41 -19.74 0.99
CA GLU A 27 3.08 -19.10 1.09
C GLU A 27 3.13 -17.94 2.09
N ASN A 28 2.54 -16.77 1.70
CA ASN A 28 2.54 -15.60 2.55
C ASN A 28 1.87 -15.87 3.90
N LYS A 29 2.46 -15.34 4.97
CA LYS A 29 1.88 -15.32 6.32
C LYS A 29 0.59 -14.51 6.28
N LYS A 30 -0.53 -15.10 6.64
CA LYS A 30 -1.82 -14.40 6.70
C LYS A 30 -1.91 -13.57 7.97
N GLN A 31 -2.40 -12.36 7.81
CA GLN A 31 -2.65 -11.42 8.89
C GLN A 31 -4.11 -10.94 8.83
N ASP A 32 -4.68 -10.65 9.99
CA ASP A 32 -5.98 -9.99 10.08
C ASP A 32 -5.75 -8.47 10.05
N TRP A 33 -6.00 -7.87 8.89
CA TRP A 33 -5.83 -6.44 8.70
C TRP A 33 -7.13 -5.68 8.99
N HIS A 34 -7.05 -4.56 9.73
CA HIS A 34 -8.20 -3.72 10.02
C HIS A 34 -8.87 -3.16 8.75
N PHE A 35 -8.11 -2.97 7.70
CA PHE A 35 -8.61 -2.48 6.41
C PHE A 35 -9.26 -3.56 5.54
N ASP A 36 -9.23 -4.84 5.94
CA ASP A 36 -9.84 -5.91 5.15
C ASP A 36 -11.37 -5.90 5.20
N GLY A 37 -11.98 -6.59 4.23
CA GLY A 37 -13.43 -6.71 4.13
C GLY A 37 -14.15 -5.42 3.72
N MET A 38 -15.47 -5.51 3.70
CA MET A 38 -16.37 -4.48 3.15
C MET A 38 -16.44 -3.23 4.05
N PHE A 39 -16.25 -3.39 5.35
CA PHE A 39 -16.33 -2.33 6.36
C PHE A 39 -14.98 -2.02 7.00
N GLY A 40 -13.91 -2.63 6.50
CA GLY A 40 -12.59 -2.40 7.05
C GLY A 40 -12.14 -0.94 6.89
N THR A 41 -11.44 -0.45 7.91
CA THR A 41 -10.89 0.90 8.01
C THR A 41 -9.42 0.83 8.38
N TYR A 42 -8.66 1.87 8.11
CA TYR A 42 -7.27 1.93 8.54
C TYR A 42 -7.15 2.16 10.05
N ASP A 43 -6.23 1.43 10.69
CA ASP A 43 -5.77 1.78 12.04
C ASP A 43 -4.82 2.98 11.93
N LYS A 44 -5.33 4.16 12.31
CA LYS A 44 -4.58 5.41 12.21
C LYS A 44 -3.36 5.44 13.11
N ALA A 45 -3.43 4.85 14.30
CA ALA A 45 -2.30 4.80 15.21
C ALA A 45 -1.19 3.89 14.66
N ALA A 46 -1.55 2.71 14.15
CA ALA A 46 -0.61 1.84 13.46
C ALA A 46 -0.01 2.52 12.22
N ALA A 47 -0.82 3.22 11.42
CA ALA A 47 -0.32 3.94 10.25
C ALA A 47 0.59 5.13 10.61
N GLN A 48 0.38 5.81 11.76
CA GLN A 48 1.29 6.84 12.27
C GLN A 48 2.65 6.23 12.66
N ARG A 49 2.65 5.14 13.42
CA ARG A 49 3.86 4.40 13.76
C ARG A 49 4.55 3.86 12.49
N GLY A 50 3.77 3.36 11.55
CA GLY A 50 4.26 2.90 10.25
C GLY A 50 4.90 4.00 9.41
N PHE A 51 4.39 5.23 9.47
CA PHE A 51 5.05 6.39 8.89
C PHE A 51 6.43 6.65 9.52
N GLN A 52 6.52 6.52 10.85
CA GLN A 52 7.82 6.66 11.55
C GLN A 52 8.80 5.58 11.09
N VAL A 53 8.35 4.30 11.01
CA VAL A 53 9.21 3.22 10.47
C VAL A 53 9.63 3.51 9.03
N TYR A 54 8.72 3.98 8.19
CA TYR A 54 9.08 4.39 6.82
C TYR A 54 10.16 5.46 6.83
N GLN A 55 9.97 6.53 7.60
CA GLN A 55 10.87 7.67 7.66
C GLN A 55 12.26 7.30 8.19
N GLU A 56 12.34 6.53 9.26
CA GLU A 56 13.60 6.22 9.94
C GLU A 56 14.36 5.04 9.30
N VAL A 57 13.64 4.14 8.62
CA VAL A 57 14.25 2.91 8.09
C VAL A 57 14.18 2.85 6.56
N CYS A 58 12.98 2.99 5.98
CA CYS A 58 12.77 2.70 4.56
C CYS A 58 13.18 3.85 3.63
N ALA A 59 12.96 5.09 4.06
CA ALA A 59 13.16 6.30 3.25
C ALA A 59 14.63 6.52 2.84
N ALA A 60 15.57 5.89 3.54
CA ALA A 60 17.00 5.93 3.19
C ALA A 60 17.29 5.29 1.81
N CYS A 61 16.43 4.35 1.36
CA CYS A 61 16.63 3.63 0.10
C CYS A 61 15.41 3.69 -0.83
N HIS A 62 14.20 3.84 -0.28
CA HIS A 62 12.94 3.75 -1.03
C HIS A 62 12.22 5.08 -1.10
N SER A 63 11.81 5.46 -2.31
CA SER A 63 10.95 6.63 -2.53
C SER A 63 9.47 6.34 -2.21
N LEU A 64 8.71 7.42 -1.97
CA LEU A 64 7.26 7.42 -1.83
C LEU A 64 6.67 8.59 -2.65
N LYS A 65 7.01 8.63 -3.92
CA LYS A 65 6.86 9.80 -4.82
C LYS A 65 5.41 10.20 -5.15
N TYR A 66 4.42 9.35 -4.85
CA TYR A 66 3.02 9.67 -5.10
C TYR A 66 2.32 10.27 -3.87
N VAL A 67 2.99 10.32 -2.72
CA VAL A 67 2.47 10.93 -1.49
C VAL A 67 3.07 12.32 -1.31
N ALA A 68 2.23 13.34 -1.23
CA ALA A 68 2.60 14.68 -0.78
C ALA A 68 2.34 14.80 0.72
N PHE A 69 3.03 15.72 1.40
CA PHE A 69 2.87 15.86 2.85
C PHE A 69 1.44 16.18 3.26
N TYR A 70 0.71 17.03 2.51
CA TYR A 70 -0.69 17.33 2.83
C TYR A 70 -1.58 16.08 2.81
N ASN A 71 -1.25 15.05 2.01
CA ASN A 71 -2.05 13.82 1.99
C ASN A 71 -2.10 13.11 3.34
N LEU A 72 -1.05 13.24 4.16
CA LEU A 72 -1.00 12.68 5.51
C LEU A 72 -2.07 13.26 6.44
N GLY A 73 -2.56 14.47 6.15
CA GLY A 73 -3.59 15.18 6.92
C GLY A 73 -4.96 15.22 6.25
N ASP A 74 -5.14 14.61 5.08
CA ASP A 74 -6.45 14.51 4.41
C ASP A 74 -7.46 13.77 5.28
N LYS A 75 -8.76 14.03 5.06
CA LYS A 75 -9.81 13.31 5.79
C LYS A 75 -9.69 11.79 5.59
N GLY A 76 -9.53 11.08 6.69
CA GLY A 76 -9.30 9.63 6.71
C GLY A 76 -7.82 9.23 6.76
N ALA A 77 -6.90 10.17 6.56
CA ALA A 77 -5.45 9.93 6.64
C ALA A 77 -4.95 9.75 8.08
N PRO A 78 -3.73 9.19 8.28
CA PRO A 78 -3.18 8.92 9.60
C PRO A 78 -3.12 10.13 10.53
N PHE A 79 -2.76 11.31 10.01
CA PHE A 79 -2.58 12.54 10.79
C PHE A 79 -3.72 13.54 10.59
N PHE A 80 -4.91 13.05 10.17
CA PHE A 80 -6.08 13.92 10.05
C PHE A 80 -6.50 14.49 11.40
N ASP A 81 -6.59 15.81 11.45
CA ASP A 81 -7.08 16.55 12.61
C ASP A 81 -8.35 17.34 12.21
N PRO A 82 -9.51 17.08 12.85
CA PRO A 82 -10.73 17.80 12.55
C PRO A 82 -10.68 19.32 12.89
N GLU A 83 -9.75 19.76 13.74
CA GLU A 83 -9.51 21.18 14.00
C GLU A 83 -8.87 21.88 12.78
N TYR A 84 -8.12 21.11 11.97
CA TYR A 84 -7.46 21.59 10.76
C TYR A 84 -7.94 20.80 9.55
N PRO A 85 -9.19 20.99 9.08
CA PRO A 85 -9.76 20.20 7.98
C PRO A 85 -9.05 20.41 6.64
N ASN A 86 -8.33 21.53 6.49
CA ASN A 86 -7.38 21.74 5.42
C ASN A 86 -5.97 21.35 5.91
N PRO A 87 -5.36 20.27 5.39
CA PRO A 87 -4.05 19.80 5.84
C PRO A 87 -2.93 20.84 5.74
N ASN A 88 -3.07 21.81 4.82
CA ASN A 88 -2.08 22.87 4.66
C ASN A 88 -2.04 23.83 5.86
N ASP A 89 -3.07 23.84 6.70
CA ASP A 89 -3.14 24.68 7.90
C ASP A 89 -2.67 23.91 9.14
N SER A 90 -2.66 22.57 9.09
CA SER A 90 -2.27 21.71 10.19
C SER A 90 -0.82 21.96 10.64
N PRO A 91 -0.60 22.27 11.94
CA PRO A 91 0.74 22.44 12.48
C PRO A 91 1.54 21.14 12.44
N VAL A 92 0.88 19.99 12.60
CA VAL A 92 1.51 18.65 12.55
C VAL A 92 2.04 18.37 11.14
N ILE A 93 1.23 18.58 10.10
CA ILE A 93 1.67 18.36 8.72
C ILE A 93 2.79 19.30 8.32
N LYS A 94 2.72 20.56 8.74
CA LYS A 94 3.81 21.53 8.55
C LYS A 94 5.10 21.12 9.24
N ALA A 95 4.99 20.58 10.46
CA ALA A 95 6.15 20.09 11.20
C ALA A 95 6.77 18.86 10.50
N ILE A 96 5.96 17.89 10.09
CA ILE A 96 6.41 16.71 9.34
C ILE A 96 7.12 17.15 8.05
N ALA A 97 6.52 18.04 7.26
CA ALA A 97 7.14 18.49 6.01
C ALA A 97 8.52 19.13 6.24
N LYS A 98 8.66 19.95 7.29
CA LYS A 98 9.93 20.61 7.63
C LYS A 98 11.06 19.66 8.09
N MET A 99 10.73 18.41 8.44
CA MET A 99 11.75 17.40 8.77
C MET A 99 12.52 16.92 7.53
N PHE A 100 12.01 17.23 6.34
CA PHE A 100 12.62 16.83 5.07
C PHE A 100 13.26 18.02 4.36
N THR A 101 14.44 17.77 3.78
CA THR A 101 15.10 18.72 2.89
C THR A 101 14.65 18.47 1.45
N ILE A 102 14.22 19.51 0.77
CA ILE A 102 13.78 19.48 -0.62
C ILE A 102 14.80 20.26 -1.46
N ILE A 103 15.28 19.62 -2.52
CA ILE A 103 16.09 20.31 -3.54
C ILE A 103 15.13 21.07 -4.45
N ASP A 104 15.25 22.37 -4.49
CA ASP A 104 14.38 23.28 -5.27
C ASP A 104 15.21 24.13 -6.21
N GLY A 105 14.58 24.86 -7.11
CA GLY A 105 15.23 25.73 -8.08
C GLY A 105 14.88 25.37 -9.53
N PRO A 106 15.65 25.92 -10.50
CA PRO A 106 16.80 26.82 -10.27
C PRO A 106 16.38 28.18 -9.74
N ASP A 107 17.28 28.83 -8.96
CA ASP A 107 17.15 30.22 -8.57
C ASP A 107 17.46 31.16 -9.75
N ASP A 108 17.45 32.48 -9.50
CA ASP A 108 17.73 33.51 -10.53
C ASP A 108 19.13 33.41 -11.14
N SER A 109 20.04 32.71 -10.47
CA SER A 109 21.42 32.42 -10.94
C SER A 109 21.52 31.09 -11.70
N GLY A 110 20.46 30.29 -11.73
CA GLY A 110 20.42 28.99 -12.35
C GLY A 110 20.84 27.83 -11.44
N ASP A 111 21.03 28.10 -10.14
CA ASP A 111 21.49 27.10 -9.17
C ASP A 111 20.34 26.41 -8.44
N MET A 112 20.53 25.11 -8.15
CA MET A 112 19.64 24.35 -7.26
C MET A 112 20.02 24.65 -5.81
N PHE A 113 18.99 24.74 -4.94
CA PHE A 113 19.20 25.02 -3.52
C PHE A 113 18.36 24.12 -2.62
N ASP A 114 18.82 23.92 -1.41
CA ASP A 114 18.12 23.16 -0.39
C ASP A 114 17.20 24.05 0.42
N ARG A 115 15.96 23.60 0.64
CA ARG A 115 15.02 24.24 1.55
C ARG A 115 14.25 23.21 2.40
N PRO A 116 13.71 23.62 3.57
CA PRO A 116 12.76 22.80 4.30
C PRO A 116 11.52 22.51 3.44
N GLY A 117 10.98 21.30 3.58
CA GLY A 117 9.75 20.92 2.90
C GLY A 117 8.55 21.76 3.36
N ILE A 118 7.60 21.94 2.46
CA ILE A 118 6.27 22.51 2.70
C ILE A 118 5.19 21.45 2.46
N THR A 119 3.98 21.71 2.90
CA THR A 119 2.87 20.74 2.82
C THR A 119 2.56 20.27 1.40
N ALA A 120 2.77 21.12 0.40
CA ALA A 120 2.53 20.81 -1.01
C ALA A 120 3.61 19.95 -1.66
N ASP A 121 4.78 19.83 -1.04
CA ASP A 121 5.85 19.02 -1.58
C ASP A 121 5.51 17.53 -1.50
N LYS A 122 6.02 16.77 -2.45
CA LYS A 122 6.04 15.32 -2.37
C LYS A 122 7.19 14.86 -1.48
N MET A 123 7.04 13.67 -0.91
CA MET A 123 8.14 13.04 -0.18
C MET A 123 9.36 12.89 -1.10
N PRO A 124 10.53 13.37 -0.69
CA PRO A 124 11.72 13.37 -1.53
C PRO A 124 12.21 11.94 -1.79
N ALA A 125 12.74 11.73 -2.99
CA ALA A 125 13.42 10.48 -3.31
C ALA A 125 14.83 10.48 -2.68
N PRO A 126 15.32 9.32 -2.17
CA PRO A 126 16.66 9.24 -1.57
C PRO A 126 17.79 9.38 -2.58
N TYR A 127 17.51 9.19 -3.86
CA TYR A 127 18.49 9.27 -4.95
C TYR A 127 18.00 10.20 -6.05
N ALA A 128 18.91 10.92 -6.66
CA ALA A 128 18.62 11.86 -7.75
C ALA A 128 18.04 11.16 -9.01
N ASN A 129 18.44 9.92 -9.26
CA ASN A 129 17.97 9.10 -10.37
C ASN A 129 18.24 7.61 -10.14
N GLU A 130 17.71 6.76 -11.02
CA GLU A 130 17.86 5.29 -10.93
C GLU A 130 19.31 4.82 -11.03
N MET A 131 20.17 5.51 -11.76
CA MET A 131 21.57 5.13 -11.88
C MET A 131 22.30 5.34 -10.55
N ALA A 132 22.05 6.47 -9.87
CA ALA A 132 22.56 6.74 -8.53
C ALA A 132 22.02 5.71 -7.52
N ALA A 133 20.71 5.37 -7.60
CA ALA A 133 20.12 4.34 -6.77
C ALA A 133 20.80 2.97 -6.96
N LYS A 134 20.99 2.53 -8.19
CA LYS A 134 21.69 1.27 -8.51
C LYS A 134 23.15 1.28 -8.03
N ALA A 135 23.86 2.37 -8.25
CA ALA A 135 25.25 2.49 -7.81
C ALA A 135 25.38 2.35 -6.28
N SER A 136 24.48 2.96 -5.52
CA SER A 136 24.46 2.89 -4.05
C SER A 136 23.98 1.53 -3.50
N ASN A 137 23.24 0.74 -4.30
CA ASN A 137 22.61 -0.52 -3.87
C ASN A 137 23.16 -1.74 -4.62
N ARG A 138 24.46 -1.76 -4.93
CA ARG A 138 25.15 -2.91 -5.56
C ARG A 138 24.49 -3.37 -6.86
N GLY A 139 23.98 -2.43 -7.64
CA GLY A 139 23.29 -2.70 -8.91
C GLY A 139 21.80 -2.98 -8.78
N ALA A 140 21.26 -3.17 -7.60
CA ALA A 140 19.83 -3.32 -7.37
C ALA A 140 19.13 -1.94 -7.37
N LEU A 141 17.91 -1.90 -7.89
CA LEU A 141 17.07 -0.72 -7.83
C LEU A 141 16.00 -0.90 -6.75
N PRO A 142 16.07 -0.17 -5.62
CA PRO A 142 15.01 -0.18 -4.64
C PRO A 142 13.70 0.34 -5.26
N PRO A 143 12.58 -0.41 -5.19
CA PRO A 143 11.33 0.03 -5.76
C PRO A 143 10.74 1.23 -5.00
N ASP A 144 9.98 2.07 -5.70
CA ASP A 144 9.10 3.06 -5.07
C ASP A 144 7.99 2.35 -4.30
N LEU A 145 7.74 2.77 -3.06
CA LEU A 145 6.79 2.10 -2.16
C LEU A 145 5.36 2.65 -2.25
N SER A 146 5.12 3.71 -3.02
CA SER A 146 3.80 4.37 -3.08
C SER A 146 2.64 3.43 -3.42
N LEU A 147 2.88 2.41 -4.24
CA LEU A 147 1.87 1.45 -4.69
C LEU A 147 2.27 0.00 -4.40
N ILE A 148 3.23 -0.23 -3.53
CA ILE A 148 3.84 -1.55 -3.37
C ILE A 148 2.84 -2.63 -2.97
N THR A 149 1.89 -2.34 -2.09
CA THR A 149 0.84 -3.29 -1.66
C THR A 149 -0.19 -3.58 -2.77
N ARG A 150 -0.29 -2.72 -3.78
CA ARG A 150 -1.13 -2.93 -4.97
C ARG A 150 -0.37 -3.59 -6.12
N ALA A 151 0.94 -3.43 -6.15
CA ALA A 151 1.80 -3.95 -7.21
C ALA A 151 2.25 -5.41 -6.97
N ARG A 152 1.84 -6.01 -5.87
CA ARG A 152 2.17 -7.40 -5.53
C ARG A 152 0.89 -8.20 -5.26
N SER A 153 0.90 -9.46 -5.66
CA SER A 153 -0.17 -10.39 -5.30
C SER A 153 -0.18 -10.56 -3.79
N ASP A 154 -1.37 -10.53 -3.17
CA ASP A 154 -1.56 -10.59 -1.72
C ASP A 154 -0.75 -9.51 -0.96
N GLY A 155 -0.71 -8.30 -1.52
CA GLY A 155 0.28 -7.25 -1.27
C GLY A 155 0.64 -6.96 0.17
N SER A 156 -0.35 -6.78 1.07
CA SER A 156 -0.09 -6.52 2.49
C SER A 156 0.51 -7.73 3.20
N ASN A 157 -0.03 -8.94 2.98
CA ASN A 157 0.53 -10.18 3.52
C ASN A 157 1.91 -10.50 2.93
N TYR A 158 2.10 -10.24 1.64
CA TYR A 158 3.40 -10.36 1.00
C TYR A 158 4.44 -9.46 1.66
N LEU A 159 4.12 -8.19 1.85
CA LEU A 159 5.06 -7.22 2.42
C LEU A 159 5.41 -7.58 3.87
N TYR A 160 4.40 -7.94 4.66
CA TYR A 160 4.61 -8.43 6.03
C TYR A 160 5.50 -9.69 6.04
N SER A 161 5.21 -10.67 5.18
CA SER A 161 5.99 -11.90 5.07
C SER A 161 7.43 -11.63 4.67
N LEU A 162 7.63 -10.72 3.72
CA LEU A 162 8.96 -10.30 3.26
C LEU A 162 9.75 -9.65 4.41
N LEU A 163 9.14 -8.72 5.16
CA LEU A 163 9.83 -8.00 6.22
C LEU A 163 10.16 -8.87 7.44
N THR A 164 9.34 -9.88 7.72
CA THR A 164 9.50 -10.80 8.87
C THR A 164 10.07 -12.17 8.49
N GLY A 165 10.47 -12.36 7.23
CA GLY A 165 10.85 -13.66 6.68
C GLY A 165 12.33 -13.81 6.36
N TYR A 166 13.19 -12.89 6.83
CA TYR A 166 14.62 -13.04 6.69
C TYR A 166 15.13 -14.15 7.61
N GLU A 167 15.88 -15.07 7.06
CA GLU A 167 16.45 -16.20 7.79
C GLU A 167 17.78 -16.65 7.16
N ASP A 168 18.50 -17.53 7.81
CA ASP A 168 19.71 -18.13 7.26
C ASP A 168 19.38 -19.03 6.07
N ALA A 169 20.24 -18.99 5.05
CA ALA A 169 20.05 -19.82 3.88
C ALA A 169 20.13 -21.32 4.23
N PRO A 170 19.29 -22.17 3.61
CA PRO A 170 19.35 -23.61 3.81
C PRO A 170 20.75 -24.19 3.56
N GLU A 171 21.10 -25.24 4.31
CA GLU A 171 22.39 -25.90 4.19
C GLU A 171 22.64 -26.35 2.75
N GLY A 172 23.83 -26.07 2.24
CA GLY A 172 24.20 -26.38 0.85
C GLY A 172 23.75 -25.37 -0.20
N MET A 173 22.93 -24.37 0.14
CA MET A 173 22.54 -23.31 -0.78
C MET A 173 23.67 -22.33 -1.02
N LYS A 174 24.03 -22.09 -2.29
CA LYS A 174 25.01 -21.07 -2.66
C LYS A 174 24.36 -19.70 -2.73
N MET A 175 24.76 -18.83 -1.81
CA MET A 175 24.31 -17.43 -1.82
C MET A 175 25.22 -16.58 -2.73
N SER A 176 24.59 -15.70 -3.52
CA SER A 176 25.30 -14.69 -4.28
C SER A 176 25.85 -13.61 -3.33
N ALA A 177 27.00 -13.04 -3.64
CA ALA A 177 27.64 -12.03 -2.80
C ALA A 177 26.71 -10.83 -2.58
N GLY A 178 26.48 -10.46 -1.32
CA GLY A 178 25.65 -9.33 -0.92
C GLY A 178 24.15 -9.53 -1.01
N MET A 179 23.70 -10.76 -1.25
CA MET A 179 22.28 -11.13 -1.20
C MET A 179 21.92 -11.72 0.16
N SER A 180 20.68 -11.52 0.58
CA SER A 180 20.09 -12.13 1.77
C SER A 180 19.10 -13.21 1.35
N TYR A 181 18.96 -14.26 2.17
CA TYR A 181 17.95 -15.27 1.94
C TYR A 181 16.60 -14.81 2.49
N ASN A 182 15.56 -14.98 1.69
CA ASN A 182 14.18 -14.72 2.09
C ASN A 182 13.25 -15.60 1.25
N PRO A 183 12.58 -16.59 1.84
CA PRO A 183 11.71 -17.52 1.10
C PRO A 183 10.45 -16.88 0.54
N TYR A 184 10.06 -15.69 1.02
CA TYR A 184 8.88 -14.96 0.58
C TYR A 184 9.16 -14.00 -0.58
N PHE A 185 10.42 -13.82 -0.97
CA PHE A 185 10.73 -12.87 -2.05
C PHE A 185 10.20 -13.36 -3.40
N ALA A 186 9.30 -12.60 -4.02
CA ALA A 186 8.63 -12.97 -5.27
C ALA A 186 9.57 -13.16 -6.47
N GLY A 187 10.78 -12.60 -6.42
CA GLY A 187 11.81 -12.75 -7.46
C GLY A 187 12.73 -13.96 -7.29
N GLY A 188 12.43 -14.84 -6.33
CA GLY A 188 13.25 -16.00 -6.00
C GLY A 188 13.44 -16.12 -4.48
N THR A 189 14.60 -16.62 -4.01
CA THR A 189 14.89 -16.74 -2.58
C THR A 189 16.08 -15.88 -2.13
N GLN A 190 16.71 -15.15 -3.06
CA GLN A 190 17.83 -14.28 -2.79
C GLN A 190 17.47 -12.84 -3.13
N ILE A 191 17.48 -11.97 -2.14
CA ILE A 191 17.11 -10.56 -2.27
C ILE A 191 18.31 -9.66 -1.97
N ALA A 192 18.48 -8.58 -2.75
CA ALA A 192 19.58 -7.63 -2.55
C ALA A 192 19.37 -6.72 -1.32
N MET A 193 18.11 -6.60 -0.83
CA MET A 193 17.80 -5.87 0.39
C MET A 193 18.18 -6.74 1.60
N GLY A 194 19.06 -6.25 2.48
CA GLY A 194 19.28 -6.88 3.79
C GLY A 194 18.06 -6.73 4.69
N ALA A 195 17.96 -7.52 5.77
CA ALA A 195 16.90 -7.39 6.75
C ALA A 195 16.81 -5.95 7.29
N PRO A 196 15.74 -5.19 6.99
CA PRO A 196 15.69 -3.77 7.35
C PRO A 196 15.24 -3.55 8.80
N LEU A 197 14.51 -4.49 9.38
CA LEU A 197 13.96 -4.42 10.73
C LEU A 197 14.75 -5.28 11.69
N THR A 198 15.05 -4.72 12.85
CA THR A 198 15.65 -5.41 14.00
C THR A 198 14.94 -4.94 15.26
N GLU A 199 14.94 -5.76 16.31
CA GLU A 199 14.30 -5.41 17.58
C GLU A 199 14.77 -4.05 18.08
N GLY A 200 13.84 -3.19 18.44
CA GLY A 200 14.12 -1.83 18.94
C GLY A 200 14.72 -0.88 17.92
N ARG A 201 14.55 -1.12 16.62
CA ARG A 201 15.11 -0.27 15.54
C ARG A 201 14.57 1.16 15.56
N VAL A 202 13.34 1.34 16.00
CA VAL A 202 12.68 2.64 16.20
C VAL A 202 12.24 2.75 17.66
N GLU A 203 12.04 3.97 18.16
CA GLU A 203 11.48 4.23 19.48
C GLU A 203 10.13 4.93 19.31
N TYR A 204 9.05 4.19 19.58
CA TYR A 204 7.71 4.74 19.44
C TYR A 204 7.36 5.68 20.60
N SER A 205 6.85 6.86 20.28
CA SER A 205 6.49 7.88 21.27
C SER A 205 5.27 7.50 22.12
N ASP A 206 4.47 6.53 21.68
CA ASP A 206 3.29 6.02 22.41
C ASP A 206 3.62 4.88 23.37
N GLY A 207 4.90 4.48 23.45
CA GLY A 207 5.37 3.40 24.32
C GLY A 207 5.10 1.99 23.79
N THR A 208 4.60 1.84 22.55
CA THR A 208 4.45 0.54 21.89
C THR A 208 5.84 -0.09 21.74
N GLU A 209 5.97 -1.39 22.02
CA GLU A 209 7.21 -2.13 21.85
C GLU A 209 7.52 -2.28 20.34
N ALA A 210 8.71 -1.84 19.94
CA ALA A 210 9.16 -1.88 18.54
C ALA A 210 9.80 -3.24 18.19
N SER A 211 9.03 -4.32 18.33
CA SER A 211 9.41 -5.64 17.82
C SER A 211 9.40 -5.67 16.29
N VAL A 212 10.14 -6.61 15.69
CA VAL A 212 10.14 -6.79 14.23
C VAL A 212 8.72 -7.01 13.71
N ASP A 213 7.92 -7.83 14.42
CA ASP A 213 6.51 -8.08 14.08
C ASP A 213 5.68 -6.81 14.09
N GLN A 214 5.78 -6.02 15.18
CA GLN A 214 5.01 -4.78 15.32
C GLN A 214 5.39 -3.74 14.26
N MET A 215 6.68 -3.51 14.06
CA MET A 215 7.15 -2.58 13.03
C MET A 215 6.72 -3.00 11.62
N ALA A 216 6.75 -4.30 11.34
CA ALA A 216 6.30 -4.82 10.04
C ALA A 216 4.80 -4.59 9.84
N ARG A 217 3.97 -4.82 10.87
CA ARG A 217 2.52 -4.53 10.80
C ARG A 217 2.27 -3.05 10.59
N ASP A 218 2.89 -2.20 11.39
CA ASP A 218 2.70 -0.76 11.34
C ASP A 218 3.09 -0.17 9.98
N VAL A 219 4.26 -0.54 9.45
CA VAL A 219 4.70 -0.02 8.15
C VAL A 219 3.85 -0.56 6.99
N VAL A 220 3.34 -1.79 7.07
CA VAL A 220 2.42 -2.34 6.07
C VAL A 220 1.07 -1.62 6.11
N GLU A 221 0.55 -1.30 7.30
CA GLU A 221 -0.67 -0.47 7.46
C GLU A 221 -0.49 0.89 6.77
N PHE A 222 0.62 1.59 7.06
CA PHE A 222 0.95 2.87 6.43
C PHE A 222 1.09 2.76 4.90
N LEU A 223 1.83 1.76 4.39
CA LEU A 223 2.03 1.59 2.95
C LEU A 223 0.75 1.15 2.23
N THR A 224 -0.15 0.46 2.93
CA THR A 224 -1.47 0.12 2.37
C THR A 224 -2.35 1.36 2.27
N TRP A 225 -2.33 2.22 3.28
CA TRP A 225 -2.95 3.53 3.21
C TRP A 225 -2.34 4.39 2.08
N ALA A 226 -1.02 4.45 1.96
CA ALA A 226 -0.36 5.22 0.91
C ALA A 226 -0.77 4.77 -0.51
N ALA A 227 -1.00 3.47 -0.69
CA ALA A 227 -1.42 2.89 -1.97
C ALA A 227 -2.92 3.09 -2.29
N ASP A 228 -3.77 3.32 -1.29
CA ASP A 228 -5.22 3.61 -1.47
C ASP A 228 -5.76 4.54 -0.37
N PRO A 229 -5.33 5.81 -0.32
CA PRO A 229 -5.68 6.73 0.76
C PRO A 229 -7.18 7.04 0.83
N LYS A 230 -7.94 6.71 -0.22
CA LYS A 230 -9.40 6.92 -0.30
C LYS A 230 -10.22 5.64 -0.17
N MET A 231 -9.62 4.55 0.31
CA MET A 231 -10.29 3.26 0.45
C MET A 231 -11.59 3.36 1.27
N GLU A 232 -11.53 4.00 2.44
CA GLU A 232 -12.70 4.14 3.32
C GLU A 232 -13.82 4.92 2.64
N GLN A 233 -13.49 6.05 2.01
CA GLN A 233 -14.47 6.85 1.25
C GLN A 233 -15.06 6.06 0.08
N ARG A 234 -14.23 5.30 -0.64
CA ARG A 234 -14.65 4.45 -1.75
C ARG A 234 -15.61 3.35 -1.27
N LYS A 235 -15.32 2.69 -0.13
CA LYS A 235 -16.21 1.68 0.47
C LYS A 235 -17.55 2.30 0.88
N GLN A 236 -17.55 3.44 1.58
CA GLN A 236 -18.77 4.15 1.99
C GLN A 236 -19.64 4.56 0.79
N THR A 237 -19.01 5.15 -0.23
CA THR A 237 -19.70 5.53 -1.46
C THR A 237 -20.26 4.30 -2.18
N GLY A 238 -19.50 3.21 -2.24
CA GLY A 238 -19.92 1.95 -2.84
C GLY A 238 -21.20 1.40 -2.22
N TRP A 239 -21.29 1.42 -0.89
CA TRP A 239 -22.51 1.01 -0.18
C TRP A 239 -23.72 1.91 -0.52
N ALA A 240 -23.55 3.21 -0.50
CA ALA A 240 -24.62 4.14 -0.85
C ALA A 240 -25.13 3.89 -2.28
N VAL A 241 -24.21 3.65 -3.22
CA VAL A 241 -24.55 3.33 -4.61
C VAL A 241 -25.28 1.99 -4.71
N LEU A 242 -24.83 0.94 -4.01
CA LEU A 242 -25.51 -0.36 -4.02
C LEU A 242 -26.95 -0.28 -3.47
N ILE A 243 -27.17 0.42 -2.37
CA ILE A 243 -28.51 0.65 -1.80
C ILE A 243 -29.37 1.43 -2.78
N TYR A 244 -28.84 2.50 -3.36
CA TYR A 244 -29.56 3.29 -4.36
C TYR A 244 -29.98 2.43 -5.57
N LEU A 245 -29.08 1.67 -6.14
CA LEU A 245 -29.36 0.80 -7.29
C LEU A 245 -30.37 -0.30 -6.94
N PHE A 246 -30.31 -0.85 -5.74
CA PHE A 246 -31.30 -1.83 -5.27
C PHE A 246 -32.71 -1.22 -5.22
N LEU A 247 -32.86 -0.05 -4.57
CA LEU A 247 -34.14 0.64 -4.49
C LEU A 247 -34.66 1.05 -5.87
N LEU A 248 -33.79 1.59 -6.73
CA LEU A 248 -34.13 1.93 -8.10
C LEU A 248 -34.61 0.70 -8.89
N SER A 249 -33.95 -0.43 -8.74
CA SER A 249 -34.36 -1.68 -9.40
C SER A 249 -35.75 -2.15 -8.97
N LEU A 250 -36.09 -2.02 -7.68
CA LEU A 250 -37.42 -2.33 -7.18
C LEU A 250 -38.49 -1.40 -7.78
N LEU A 251 -38.22 -0.10 -7.87
CA LEU A 251 -39.12 0.89 -8.47
C LEU A 251 -39.34 0.62 -9.96
N LEU A 252 -38.24 0.37 -10.69
CA LEU A 252 -38.33 0.04 -12.12
C LEU A 252 -39.09 -1.28 -12.36
N TYR A 253 -38.84 -2.30 -11.52
CA TYR A 253 -39.56 -3.55 -11.61
C TYR A 253 -41.05 -3.36 -11.32
N GLY A 254 -41.40 -2.58 -10.30
CA GLY A 254 -42.80 -2.21 -9.98
C GLY A 254 -43.47 -1.47 -11.15
N SER A 255 -42.79 -0.50 -11.73
CA SER A 255 -43.27 0.25 -12.91
C SER A 255 -43.44 -0.68 -14.11
N TYR A 256 -42.48 -1.54 -14.40
CA TYR A 256 -42.60 -2.57 -15.43
C TYR A 256 -43.84 -3.46 -15.23
N ARG A 257 -44.02 -3.98 -14.01
CA ARG A 257 -45.20 -4.80 -13.67
C ARG A 257 -46.50 -4.04 -13.83
N ALA A 258 -46.57 -2.76 -13.47
CA ALA A 258 -47.74 -1.92 -13.60
C ALA A 258 -48.11 -1.67 -15.07
N VAL A 259 -47.13 -1.32 -15.92
CA VAL A 259 -47.36 -1.06 -17.36
C VAL A 259 -47.82 -2.32 -18.10
N TRP A 260 -47.20 -3.48 -17.84
CA TRP A 260 -47.44 -4.72 -18.55
C TRP A 260 -48.58 -5.55 -17.95
N ARG A 261 -49.22 -5.12 -16.87
CA ARG A 261 -50.26 -5.88 -16.17
C ARG A 261 -51.45 -6.25 -17.04
N ASN A 262 -51.85 -5.38 -17.97
CA ASN A 262 -53.07 -5.53 -18.79
C ASN A 262 -52.74 -5.95 -20.23
N VAL A 263 -51.50 -6.21 -20.57
CA VAL A 263 -51.13 -6.70 -21.91
C VAL A 263 -51.34 -8.21 -21.94
N LYS A 264 -52.29 -8.64 -22.77
CA LYS A 264 -52.51 -10.07 -23.06
C LYS A 264 -51.48 -10.52 -24.09
N HIS A 265 -50.71 -11.53 -23.76
CA HIS A 265 -49.83 -12.21 -24.69
C HIS A 265 -50.55 -13.35 -25.39
#